data_6ac2fcaf2e2eec73e5dd233a0caea478
#
_entry.id   6ac2fcaf2e2eec73e5dd233a0caea478
#
_cell.length_a   1.000
_cell.length_b   1.000
_cell.length_c   1.000
_cell.angle_alpha   90.00
_cell.angle_beta   90.00
_cell.angle_gamma   90.00
#
_symmetry.space_group_name_H-M   'P 1'
#
loop_
_entity.id
_entity.type
_entity.pdbx_description
1 polymer ?
#
loop_
_entity_poly.entity_id
_entity_poly.type
_entity_poly.pdbx_seq_one_letter_code
_entity_poly.pdbx_strand_id
1 'polypeptide(L)'
;AIPVSFLVFQSTQINNVPFDFVLLLFVYSSTLLVYNYHRTQGLNNILKSDLSLRILWAIDNIRLLKTLVVLSFIVSLVSAIFIAGKMLYLMPVGLLTLGYVVPFIKVGKRFFRLRDIPGIKATLIAISVSYVTCVIPLIGQLEPGQIGLQFIERVFFILAITIPFDIRDMKFDGHSNLKTLPIILGVKKSKIGAVVLVWFSIGLSCLIDVHYSNELVILYAKIASAFITSAIILKSNENSSEYYYSFLVEGTMIIQTILIVAALTL
;
A
#
# COMPACT_ATOMS: atom_id res chain seq x y z
N ALA A 1 -5.25 -0.13 6.72
CA ALA A 1 -4.28 -0.49 7.77
C ALA A 1 -4.16 -2.01 7.96
N ILE A 2 -5.28 -2.73 8.14
CA ILE A 2 -5.26 -4.20 8.37
C ILE A 2 -4.45 -4.94 7.29
N PRO A 3 -4.68 -4.76 5.96
CA PRO A 3 -3.91 -5.48 4.95
C PRO A 3 -2.40 -5.21 5.02
N VAL A 4 -2.01 -3.98 5.35
CA VAL A 4 -0.60 -3.60 5.50
C VAL A 4 0.05 -4.32 6.69
N SER A 5 -0.68 -4.49 7.80
CA SER A 5 -0.21 -5.26 8.96
C SER A 5 -0.01 -6.74 8.64
N PHE A 6 -0.89 -7.32 7.81
CA PHE A 6 -0.72 -8.69 7.31
C PHE A 6 0.57 -8.85 6.50
N LEU A 7 0.97 -7.86 5.71
CA LEU A 7 2.23 -7.89 4.97
C LEU A 7 3.47 -7.81 5.88
N VAL A 8 3.41 -7.10 7.02
CA VAL A 8 4.48 -7.14 8.04
C VAL A 8 4.62 -8.55 8.59
N PHE A 9 3.50 -9.14 9.00
CA PHE A 9 3.45 -10.51 9.50
C PHE A 9 3.97 -11.52 8.46
N GLN A 10 3.54 -11.39 7.20
CA GLN A 10 4.03 -12.21 6.09
C GLN A 10 5.55 -12.17 5.96
N SER A 11 6.16 -11.00 6.04
CA SER A 11 7.62 -10.86 5.92
C SER A 11 8.37 -11.59 7.03
N THR A 12 7.85 -11.53 8.27
CA THR A 12 8.48 -12.25 9.38
C THR A 12 8.32 -13.76 9.26
N GLN A 13 7.15 -14.24 8.80
CA GLN A 13 6.89 -15.68 8.65
C GLN A 13 7.73 -16.32 7.53
N ILE A 14 7.78 -15.71 6.35
CA ILE A 14 8.58 -16.21 5.20
C ILE A 14 10.06 -16.36 5.57
N ASN A 15 10.58 -15.47 6.40
CA ASN A 15 12.01 -15.40 6.70
C ASN A 15 12.37 -15.95 8.09
N ASN A 16 11.42 -16.57 8.81
CA ASN A 16 11.62 -17.08 10.17
C ASN A 16 12.21 -16.03 11.15
N VAL A 17 11.84 -14.75 10.95
CA VAL A 17 12.28 -13.64 11.80
C VAL A 17 11.32 -13.51 12.98
N PRO A 18 11.82 -13.24 14.20
CA PRO A 18 10.95 -13.03 15.36
C PRO A 18 9.92 -11.94 15.12
N PHE A 19 8.67 -12.23 15.49
CA PHE A 19 7.57 -11.31 15.31
C PHE A 19 7.63 -10.18 16.34
N ASP A 20 7.67 -8.93 15.83
CA ASP A 20 7.71 -7.72 16.64
C ASP A 20 6.30 -7.07 16.68
N PHE A 21 5.56 -7.34 17.75
CA PHE A 21 4.21 -6.81 17.94
C PHE A 21 4.18 -5.27 18.02
N VAL A 22 5.21 -4.65 18.60
CA VAL A 22 5.27 -3.18 18.73
C VAL A 22 5.48 -2.54 17.35
N LEU A 23 6.34 -3.14 16.53
CA LEU A 23 6.50 -2.71 15.14
C LEU A 23 5.19 -2.85 14.36
N LEU A 24 4.47 -3.96 14.51
CA LEU A 24 3.17 -4.15 13.88
C LEU A 24 2.19 -3.06 14.31
N LEU A 25 2.12 -2.77 15.61
CA LEU A 25 1.23 -1.74 16.17
C LEU A 25 1.59 -0.35 15.64
N PHE A 26 2.89 -0.03 15.52
CA PHE A 26 3.37 1.20 14.90
C PHE A 26 2.93 1.30 13.43
N VAL A 27 3.14 0.25 12.64
CA VAL A 27 2.76 0.23 11.22
C VAL A 27 1.25 0.35 11.05
N TYR A 28 0.47 -0.37 11.85
CA TYR A 28 -0.99 -0.28 11.84
C TYR A 28 -1.47 1.13 12.14
N SER A 29 -1.01 1.69 13.28
CA SER A 29 -1.47 3.00 13.74
C SER A 29 -0.99 4.14 12.83
N SER A 30 0.26 4.12 12.35
CA SER A 30 0.77 5.13 11.40
C SER A 30 0.05 5.09 10.05
N THR A 31 -0.26 3.88 9.53
CA THR A 31 -1.05 3.73 8.32
C THR A 31 -2.47 4.27 8.50
N LEU A 32 -3.10 3.97 9.63
CA LEU A 32 -4.44 4.46 9.97
C LEU A 32 -4.45 5.98 10.12
N LEU A 33 -3.42 6.54 10.76
CA LEU A 33 -3.20 7.98 10.92
C LEU A 33 -3.13 8.69 9.55
N VAL A 34 -2.20 8.26 8.69
CA VAL A 34 -1.97 8.90 7.38
C VAL A 34 -3.23 8.82 6.51
N TYR A 35 -3.89 7.65 6.47
CA TYR A 35 -5.10 7.45 5.68
C TYR A 35 -6.25 8.36 6.15
N ASN A 36 -6.56 8.39 7.45
CA ASN A 36 -7.66 9.19 7.97
C ASN A 36 -7.33 10.69 7.95
N TYR A 37 -6.09 11.09 8.24
CA TYR A 37 -5.65 12.46 8.10
C TYR A 37 -5.84 12.97 6.67
N HIS A 38 -5.35 12.19 5.69
CA HIS A 38 -5.52 12.53 4.29
C HIS A 38 -6.99 12.63 3.87
N ARG A 39 -7.84 11.71 4.38
CA ARG A 39 -9.28 11.71 4.13
C ARG A 39 -9.96 12.96 4.71
N THR A 40 -9.63 13.35 5.95
CA THR A 40 -10.19 14.55 6.58
C THR A 40 -9.77 15.84 5.86
N GLN A 41 -8.53 15.94 5.40
CA GLN A 41 -8.06 17.11 4.64
C GLN A 41 -8.73 17.20 3.26
N GLY A 42 -8.98 16.04 2.62
CA GLY A 42 -9.67 15.98 1.32
C GLY A 42 -11.07 16.56 1.37
N LEU A 43 -11.80 16.41 2.49
CA LEU A 43 -13.17 16.92 2.65
C LEU A 43 -13.29 18.46 2.55
N ASN A 44 -12.23 19.19 2.84
CA ASN A 44 -12.23 20.66 2.78
C ASN A 44 -12.25 21.22 1.34
N ASN A 45 -11.96 20.39 0.33
CA ASN A 45 -11.79 20.81 -1.07
C ASN A 45 -12.81 20.19 -2.04
N ILE A 46 -13.91 19.62 -1.51
CA ILE A 46 -14.89 18.91 -2.33
C ILE A 46 -15.89 19.90 -2.93
N LEU A 47 -16.06 19.83 -4.25
CA LEU A 47 -17.14 20.48 -4.97
C LEU A 47 -18.44 19.70 -4.73
N LYS A 48 -19.59 20.39 -4.59
CA LYS A 48 -20.91 19.77 -4.34
C LYS A 48 -21.35 18.75 -5.41
N SER A 49 -20.69 18.72 -6.57
CA SER A 49 -20.95 17.78 -7.67
C SER A 49 -20.35 16.38 -7.47
N ASP A 50 -19.42 16.18 -6.53
CA ASP A 50 -18.60 14.97 -6.44
C ASP A 50 -18.93 14.08 -5.24
N LEU A 51 -20.17 14.11 -4.77
CA LEU A 51 -20.64 13.44 -3.56
C LEU A 51 -20.84 11.93 -3.77
N SER A 52 -19.76 11.16 -3.75
CA SER A 52 -19.87 9.69 -3.61
C SER A 52 -20.37 9.32 -2.20
N LEU A 53 -21.00 8.14 -2.07
CA LEU A 53 -21.46 7.63 -0.78
C LEU A 53 -20.37 7.61 0.28
N ARG A 54 -19.12 7.34 -0.13
CA ARG A 54 -17.92 7.38 0.74
C ARG A 54 -17.65 8.79 1.29
N ILE A 55 -17.83 9.80 0.47
CA ILE A 55 -17.61 11.21 0.87
C ILE A 55 -18.72 11.66 1.81
N LEU A 56 -19.99 11.35 1.48
CA LEU A 56 -21.13 11.63 2.35
C LEU A 56 -20.95 11.01 3.74
N TRP A 57 -20.62 9.71 3.77
CA TRP A 57 -20.35 9.03 5.04
C TRP A 57 -19.20 9.68 5.82
N ALA A 58 -18.14 10.15 5.16
CA ALA A 58 -17.02 10.79 5.80
C ALA A 58 -17.39 12.17 6.38
N ILE A 59 -18.27 12.92 5.73
CA ILE A 59 -18.81 14.20 6.22
C ILE A 59 -19.65 13.95 7.48
N ASP A 60 -20.57 12.99 7.42
CA ASP A 60 -21.45 12.65 8.53
C ASP A 60 -20.68 12.15 9.76
N ASN A 61 -19.55 11.46 9.52
CA ASN A 61 -18.71 10.86 10.57
C ASN A 61 -17.39 11.61 10.81
N ILE A 62 -17.34 12.91 10.52
CA ILE A 62 -16.10 13.70 10.62
C ILE A 62 -15.51 13.71 12.05
N ARG A 63 -16.34 13.68 13.09
CA ARG A 63 -15.89 13.61 14.50
C ARG A 63 -15.19 12.29 14.76
N LEU A 64 -15.76 11.16 14.31
CA LEU A 64 -15.15 9.82 14.42
C LEU A 64 -13.79 9.79 13.71
N LEU A 65 -13.72 10.31 12.49
CA LEU A 65 -12.47 10.35 11.72
C LEU A 65 -11.38 11.16 12.43
N LYS A 66 -11.73 12.33 12.98
CA LYS A 66 -10.78 13.15 13.75
C LYS A 66 -10.33 12.45 15.04
N THR A 67 -11.24 11.77 15.74
CA THR A 67 -10.89 10.97 16.93
C THR A 67 -9.93 9.84 16.56
N LEU A 68 -10.19 9.12 15.45
CA LEU A 68 -9.28 8.09 14.94
C LEU A 68 -7.89 8.65 14.59
N VAL A 69 -7.82 9.85 14.01
CA VAL A 69 -6.54 10.53 13.72
C VAL A 69 -5.77 10.78 15.02
N VAL A 70 -6.41 11.34 16.05
CA VAL A 70 -5.76 11.63 17.33
C VAL A 70 -5.30 10.34 18.03
N LEU A 71 -6.17 9.34 18.12
CA LEU A 71 -5.83 8.06 18.76
C LEU A 71 -4.69 7.36 18.01
N SER A 72 -4.76 7.31 16.69
CA SER A 72 -3.71 6.70 15.86
C SER A 72 -2.38 7.44 16.01
N PHE A 73 -2.40 8.77 16.14
CA PHE A 73 -1.19 9.56 16.39
C PHE A 73 -0.58 9.22 17.75
N ILE A 74 -1.37 9.16 18.81
CA ILE A 74 -0.90 8.81 20.16
C ILE A 74 -0.28 7.41 20.16
N VAL A 75 -0.99 6.41 19.59
CA VAL A 75 -0.49 5.03 19.52
C VAL A 75 0.78 4.94 18.71
N SER A 76 0.87 5.62 17.55
CA SER A 76 2.09 5.68 16.74
C SER A 76 3.26 6.29 17.51
N LEU A 77 3.02 7.40 18.24
CA LEU A 77 4.07 8.08 18.99
C LEU A 77 4.59 7.19 20.13
N VAL A 78 3.70 6.56 20.87
CA VAL A 78 4.07 5.63 21.97
C VAL A 78 4.83 4.43 21.40
N SER A 79 4.32 3.80 20.34
CA SER A 79 5.01 2.67 19.71
C SER A 79 6.39 3.05 19.18
N ALA A 80 6.55 4.26 18.63
CA ALA A 80 7.82 4.77 18.12
C ALA A 80 8.91 4.80 19.20
N ILE A 81 8.58 5.11 20.46
CA ILE A 81 9.53 5.12 21.56
C ILE A 81 10.14 3.72 21.77
N PHE A 82 9.33 2.67 21.69
CA PHE A 82 9.78 1.30 21.89
C PHE A 82 10.55 0.72 20.69
N ILE A 83 10.37 1.27 19.49
CA ILE A 83 11.13 0.88 18.29
C ILE A 83 12.22 1.91 17.94
N ALA A 84 12.70 2.69 18.91
CA ALA A 84 13.67 3.78 18.68
C ALA A 84 14.89 3.36 17.87
N GLY A 85 15.41 2.15 18.04
CA GLY A 85 16.52 1.60 17.24
C GLY A 85 16.23 1.46 15.74
N LYS A 86 14.96 1.38 15.33
CA LYS A 86 14.53 1.31 13.93
C LYS A 86 14.13 2.68 13.36
N MET A 87 14.05 3.74 14.19
CA MET A 87 13.55 5.05 13.76
C MET A 87 14.40 5.70 12.68
N LEU A 88 15.72 5.51 12.71
CA LEU A 88 16.61 6.03 11.66
C LEU A 88 16.27 5.42 10.29
N TYR A 89 15.96 4.14 10.25
CA TYR A 89 15.56 3.45 9.02
C TYR A 89 14.14 3.83 8.55
N LEU A 90 13.29 4.37 9.44
CA LEU A 90 11.96 4.88 9.09
C LEU A 90 12.00 6.31 8.52
N MET A 91 13.11 7.06 8.67
CA MET A 91 13.23 8.43 8.14
C MET A 91 12.92 8.55 6.64
N PRO A 92 13.46 7.70 5.74
CA PRO A 92 13.18 7.84 4.31
C PRO A 92 11.69 7.76 3.99
N VAL A 93 10.97 6.79 4.58
CA VAL A 93 9.53 6.64 4.33
C VAL A 93 8.72 7.74 5.01
N GLY A 94 9.18 8.24 6.15
CA GLY A 94 8.60 9.41 6.82
C GLY A 94 8.67 10.65 5.93
N LEU A 95 9.83 10.92 5.33
CA LEU A 95 10.03 12.03 4.39
C LEU A 95 9.18 11.87 3.12
N LEU A 96 9.12 10.65 2.56
CA LEU A 96 8.23 10.35 1.41
C LEU A 96 6.76 10.60 1.77
N THR A 97 6.32 10.17 2.95
CA THR A 97 4.95 10.36 3.42
C THR A 97 4.63 11.84 3.65
N LEU A 98 5.54 12.59 4.24
CA LEU A 98 5.39 14.04 4.39
C LEU A 98 5.29 14.72 3.01
N GLY A 99 6.18 14.37 2.08
CA GLY A 99 6.14 14.90 0.72
C GLY A 99 4.88 14.51 -0.07
N TYR A 100 4.31 13.35 0.24
CA TYR A 100 3.04 12.92 -0.34
C TYR A 100 1.85 13.77 0.16
N VAL A 101 1.85 14.17 1.42
CA VAL A 101 0.73 14.87 2.07
C VAL A 101 0.88 16.39 2.02
N VAL A 102 2.09 16.91 2.29
CA VAL A 102 2.34 18.35 2.42
C VAL A 102 2.72 18.96 1.08
N PRO A 103 2.09 20.07 0.65
CA PRO A 103 2.48 20.79 -0.55
C PRO A 103 3.74 21.63 -0.28
N PHE A 104 4.91 21.17 -0.72
CA PHE A 104 6.18 21.86 -0.52
C PHE A 104 6.91 22.23 -1.81
N ILE A 105 6.50 21.67 -2.97
CA ILE A 105 7.09 21.98 -4.27
C ILE A 105 6.45 23.25 -4.80
N LYS A 106 7.19 24.37 -4.87
CA LYS A 106 6.69 25.63 -5.40
C LYS A 106 6.96 25.74 -6.89
N VAL A 107 5.88 25.84 -7.69
CA VAL A 107 5.97 26.11 -9.13
C VAL A 107 5.15 27.37 -9.44
N GLY A 108 5.83 28.48 -9.66
CA GLY A 108 5.22 29.80 -9.80
C GLY A 108 4.51 30.25 -8.50
N LYS A 109 3.19 30.48 -8.58
CA LYS A 109 2.36 30.87 -7.43
C LYS A 109 1.67 29.70 -6.72
N ARG A 110 1.83 28.47 -7.21
CA ARG A 110 1.16 27.28 -6.66
C ARG A 110 2.15 26.37 -5.94
N PHE A 111 1.65 25.71 -4.89
CA PHE A 111 2.37 24.67 -4.18
C PHE A 111 1.82 23.30 -4.57
N PHE A 112 2.70 22.35 -4.83
CA PHE A 112 2.39 20.98 -5.24
C PHE A 112 2.94 19.98 -4.24
N ARG A 113 2.26 18.84 -4.11
CA ARG A 113 2.72 17.66 -3.36
C ARG A 113 3.40 16.70 -4.32
N LEU A 114 4.21 15.77 -3.81
CA LEU A 114 4.80 14.71 -4.64
C LEU A 114 3.72 13.89 -5.39
N ARG A 115 2.59 13.63 -4.73
CA ARG A 115 1.47 12.90 -5.36
C ARG A 115 0.80 13.62 -6.55
N ASP A 116 0.99 14.92 -6.65
CA ASP A 116 0.40 15.71 -7.73
C ASP A 116 1.23 15.60 -9.03
N ILE A 117 2.42 14.98 -8.97
CA ILE A 117 3.25 14.66 -10.14
C ILE A 117 2.62 13.50 -10.92
N PRO A 118 2.44 13.62 -12.25
CA PRO A 118 1.81 12.59 -13.07
C PRO A 118 2.45 11.22 -12.92
N GLY A 119 1.63 10.18 -12.67
CA GLY A 119 2.07 8.78 -12.61
C GLY A 119 2.82 8.38 -11.32
N ILE A 120 3.17 9.31 -10.44
CA ILE A 120 3.99 9.02 -9.25
C ILE A 120 3.13 8.57 -8.04
N LYS A 121 1.86 8.97 -7.97
CA LYS A 121 0.95 8.66 -6.85
C LYS A 121 0.98 7.19 -6.43
N ALA A 122 0.70 6.28 -7.36
CA ALA A 122 0.68 4.84 -7.11
C ALA A 122 2.07 4.29 -6.72
N THR A 123 3.12 4.78 -7.37
CA THR A 123 4.52 4.38 -7.11
C THR A 123 4.97 4.79 -5.72
N LEU A 124 4.64 6.01 -5.26
CA LEU A 124 4.97 6.45 -3.89
C LEU A 124 4.29 5.58 -2.84
N ILE A 125 3.02 5.22 -3.05
CA ILE A 125 2.29 4.32 -2.15
C ILE A 125 2.96 2.94 -2.14
N ALA A 126 3.27 2.38 -3.32
CA ALA A 126 3.89 1.07 -3.44
C ALA A 126 5.26 1.03 -2.75
N ILE A 127 6.13 2.01 -2.98
CA ILE A 127 7.45 2.11 -2.32
C ILE A 127 7.29 2.24 -0.81
N SER A 128 6.43 3.14 -0.33
CA SER A 128 6.27 3.39 1.11
C SER A 128 5.72 2.16 1.84
N VAL A 129 4.68 1.53 1.31
CA VAL A 129 4.08 0.33 1.90
C VAL A 129 5.07 -0.83 1.87
N SER A 130 5.75 -1.07 0.74
CA SER A 130 6.72 -2.15 0.63
C SER A 130 7.92 -1.95 1.54
N TYR A 131 8.42 -0.72 1.68
CA TYR A 131 9.52 -0.41 2.57
C TYR A 131 9.18 -0.72 4.02
N VAL A 132 8.04 -0.26 4.50
CA VAL A 132 7.60 -0.45 5.88
C VAL A 132 7.27 -1.90 6.19
N THR A 133 6.74 -2.64 5.21
CA THR A 133 6.29 -4.02 5.41
C THR A 133 7.35 -5.09 5.11
N CYS A 134 8.41 -4.73 4.40
CA CYS A 134 9.49 -5.66 4.02
C CYS A 134 10.83 -5.23 4.64
N VAL A 135 11.31 -4.00 4.38
CA VAL A 135 12.64 -3.59 4.80
C VAL A 135 12.73 -3.46 6.33
N ILE A 136 11.79 -2.76 6.95
CA ILE A 136 11.85 -2.46 8.39
C ILE A 136 11.80 -3.72 9.28
N PRO A 137 10.93 -4.73 9.04
CA PRO A 137 10.94 -5.94 9.85
C PRO A 137 12.19 -6.80 9.64
N LEU A 138 12.81 -6.76 8.45
CA LEU A 138 13.91 -7.64 8.07
C LEU A 138 15.30 -7.03 8.24
N ILE A 139 15.41 -5.71 8.44
CA ILE A 139 16.69 -5.03 8.57
C ILE A 139 17.46 -5.52 9.80
N GLY A 140 18.74 -5.87 9.61
CA GLY A 140 19.58 -6.45 10.64
C GLY A 140 19.33 -7.94 10.92
N GLN A 141 18.38 -8.57 10.22
CA GLN A 141 18.05 -9.99 10.32
C GLN A 141 18.51 -10.79 9.11
N LEU A 142 18.54 -10.17 7.94
CA LEU A 142 18.88 -10.78 6.66
C LEU A 142 19.95 -9.97 5.93
N GLU A 143 20.53 -10.57 4.90
CA GLU A 143 21.47 -9.89 4.01
C GLU A 143 20.78 -8.76 3.22
N PRO A 144 21.45 -7.61 3.00
CA PRO A 144 20.88 -6.49 2.27
C PRO A 144 20.38 -6.84 0.86
N GLY A 145 21.06 -7.76 0.15
CA GLY A 145 20.66 -8.23 -1.17
C GLY A 145 19.32 -8.96 -1.14
N GLN A 146 19.11 -9.84 -0.17
CA GLN A 146 17.86 -10.57 0.02
C GLN A 146 16.70 -9.62 0.36
N ILE A 147 16.94 -8.67 1.28
CA ILE A 147 15.93 -7.65 1.62
C ILE A 147 15.59 -6.80 0.39
N GLY A 148 16.59 -6.41 -0.40
CA GLY A 148 16.40 -5.61 -1.61
C GLY A 148 15.55 -6.32 -2.66
N LEU A 149 15.79 -7.61 -2.93
CA LEU A 149 14.99 -8.38 -3.88
C LEU A 149 13.55 -8.56 -3.40
N GLN A 150 13.33 -8.89 -2.13
CA GLN A 150 11.98 -8.99 -1.54
C GLN A 150 11.25 -7.65 -1.53
N PHE A 151 11.97 -6.55 -1.29
CA PHE A 151 11.41 -5.20 -1.37
C PHE A 151 10.92 -4.87 -2.78
N ILE A 152 11.75 -5.12 -3.81
CA ILE A 152 11.40 -4.86 -5.20
C ILE A 152 10.20 -5.74 -5.63
N GLU A 153 10.22 -7.03 -5.29
CA GLU A 153 9.10 -7.95 -5.52
C GLU A 153 7.79 -7.36 -4.97
N ARG A 154 7.81 -6.91 -3.72
CA ARG A 154 6.64 -6.34 -3.05
C ARG A 154 6.21 -5.01 -3.66
N VAL A 155 7.15 -4.17 -4.10
CA VAL A 155 6.82 -2.92 -4.81
C VAL A 155 5.99 -3.20 -6.04
N PHE A 156 6.35 -4.19 -6.86
CA PHE A 156 5.58 -4.54 -8.05
C PHE A 156 4.21 -5.09 -7.73
N PHE A 157 4.10 -5.93 -6.69
CA PHE A 157 2.81 -6.44 -6.22
C PHE A 157 1.90 -5.31 -5.72
N ILE A 158 2.39 -4.43 -4.84
CA ILE A 158 1.60 -3.30 -4.32
C ILE A 158 1.26 -2.31 -5.42
N LEU A 159 2.18 -2.02 -6.34
CA LEU A 159 1.91 -1.15 -7.49
C LEU A 159 0.77 -1.72 -8.35
N ALA A 160 0.77 -3.03 -8.60
CA ALA A 160 -0.29 -3.69 -9.35
C ALA A 160 -1.66 -3.51 -8.71
N ILE A 161 -1.79 -3.69 -7.40
CA ILE A 161 -3.07 -3.57 -6.68
C ILE A 161 -3.49 -2.12 -6.43
N THR A 162 -2.58 -1.14 -6.59
CA THR A 162 -2.96 0.28 -6.51
C THR A 162 -3.61 0.81 -7.79
N ILE A 163 -3.32 0.23 -8.96
CA ILE A 163 -3.90 0.64 -10.24
C ILE A 163 -5.44 0.55 -10.27
N PRO A 164 -6.11 -0.50 -9.76
CA PRO A 164 -7.57 -0.52 -9.62
C PRO A 164 -8.14 0.68 -8.87
N PHE A 165 -7.48 1.17 -7.83
CA PHE A 165 -7.94 2.37 -7.10
C PHE A 165 -7.86 3.62 -7.97
N ASP A 166 -6.83 3.76 -8.81
CA ASP A 166 -6.76 4.85 -9.78
C ASP A 166 -7.86 4.73 -10.85
N ILE A 167 -8.29 3.50 -11.22
CA ILE A 167 -9.45 3.29 -12.10
C ILE A 167 -10.74 3.78 -11.43
N ARG A 168 -10.94 3.46 -10.15
CA ARG A 168 -12.10 3.95 -9.38
C ARG A 168 -12.13 5.48 -9.30
N ASP A 169 -10.97 6.07 -9.06
CA ASP A 169 -10.84 7.49 -8.75
C ASP A 169 -10.67 8.36 -10.02
N MET A 170 -10.75 7.78 -11.24
CA MET A 170 -10.53 8.48 -12.53
C MET A 170 -11.31 9.78 -12.68
N LYS A 171 -12.60 9.80 -12.29
CA LYS A 171 -13.46 10.99 -12.40
C LYS A 171 -12.93 12.10 -11.50
N PHE A 172 -12.61 11.79 -10.26
CA PHE A 172 -12.07 12.72 -9.26
C PHE A 172 -10.67 13.22 -9.64
N ASP A 173 -9.78 12.30 -10.04
CA ASP A 173 -8.42 12.61 -10.45
C ASP A 173 -8.43 13.49 -11.73
N GLY A 174 -9.36 13.24 -12.67
CA GLY A 174 -9.56 14.06 -13.87
C GLY A 174 -9.96 15.51 -13.56
N HIS A 175 -10.91 15.72 -12.64
CA HIS A 175 -11.28 17.06 -12.18
C HIS A 175 -10.14 17.80 -11.47
N SER A 176 -9.27 17.04 -10.79
CA SER A 176 -8.09 17.58 -10.10
C SER A 176 -6.87 17.76 -11.02
N ASN A 177 -7.01 17.52 -12.34
CA ASN A 177 -5.92 17.51 -13.34
C ASN A 177 -4.77 16.53 -12.98
N LEU A 178 -5.04 15.48 -12.21
CA LEU A 178 -4.08 14.43 -11.90
C LEU A 178 -4.03 13.44 -13.07
N LYS A 179 -2.86 13.24 -13.66
CA LYS A 179 -2.64 12.29 -14.75
C LYS A 179 -2.21 10.93 -14.18
N THR A 180 -3.19 10.11 -13.79
CA THR A 180 -2.96 8.72 -13.36
C THR A 180 -2.84 7.78 -14.56
N LEU A 181 -2.31 6.55 -14.35
CA LEU A 181 -2.13 5.58 -15.44
C LEU A 181 -3.43 5.29 -16.20
N PRO A 182 -4.60 5.09 -15.55
CA PRO A 182 -5.85 4.86 -16.27
C PRO A 182 -6.31 6.05 -17.11
N ILE A 183 -6.01 7.29 -16.69
CA ILE A 183 -6.32 8.50 -17.46
C ILE A 183 -5.45 8.60 -18.71
N ILE A 184 -4.14 8.21 -18.59
CA ILE A 184 -3.18 8.31 -19.70
C ILE A 184 -3.35 7.15 -20.69
N LEU A 185 -3.45 5.90 -20.21
CA LEU A 185 -3.40 4.69 -21.02
C LEU A 185 -4.78 4.10 -21.32
N GLY A 186 -5.80 4.53 -20.59
CA GLY A 186 -7.13 3.94 -20.57
C GLY A 186 -7.23 2.72 -19.66
N VAL A 187 -8.46 2.41 -19.24
CA VAL A 187 -8.77 1.37 -18.25
C VAL A 187 -8.24 -0.01 -18.68
N LYS A 188 -8.48 -0.42 -19.94
CA LYS A 188 -8.09 -1.75 -20.43
C LYS A 188 -6.58 -1.97 -20.36
N LYS A 189 -5.79 -1.03 -20.87
CA LYS A 189 -4.32 -1.14 -20.86
C LYS A 189 -3.76 -1.10 -19.44
N SER A 190 -4.34 -0.29 -18.57
CA SER A 190 -3.93 -0.20 -17.17
C SER A 190 -4.17 -1.51 -16.41
N LYS A 191 -5.30 -2.19 -16.64
CA LYS A 191 -5.56 -3.52 -16.07
C LYS A 191 -4.54 -4.57 -16.56
N ILE A 192 -4.28 -4.59 -17.86
CA ILE A 192 -3.28 -5.51 -18.42
C ILE A 192 -1.91 -5.22 -17.80
N GLY A 193 -1.50 -3.94 -17.73
CA GLY A 193 -0.26 -3.55 -17.07
C GLY A 193 -0.20 -3.98 -15.61
N ALA A 194 -1.29 -3.84 -14.86
CA ALA A 194 -1.38 -4.31 -13.49
C ALA A 194 -1.20 -5.83 -13.37
N VAL A 195 -1.83 -6.61 -14.24
CA VAL A 195 -1.65 -8.08 -14.28
C VAL A 195 -0.21 -8.44 -14.62
N VAL A 196 0.41 -7.76 -15.58
CA VAL A 196 1.84 -7.96 -15.92
C VAL A 196 2.72 -7.69 -14.70
N LEU A 197 2.45 -6.65 -13.91
CA LEU A 197 3.20 -6.35 -12.68
C LEU A 197 3.03 -7.44 -11.62
N VAL A 198 1.82 -8.01 -11.45
CA VAL A 198 1.60 -9.17 -10.57
C VAL A 198 2.49 -10.34 -10.98
N TRP A 199 2.49 -10.72 -12.26
CA TRP A 199 3.29 -11.85 -12.74
C TRP A 199 4.78 -11.56 -12.75
N PHE A 200 5.19 -10.30 -12.92
CA PHE A 200 6.57 -9.89 -12.76
C PHE A 200 7.04 -10.05 -11.31
N SER A 201 6.20 -9.74 -10.32
CA SER A 201 6.52 -10.00 -8.91
C SER A 201 6.71 -11.50 -8.62
N ILE A 202 5.94 -12.38 -9.27
CA ILE A 202 6.14 -13.83 -9.17
C ILE A 202 7.48 -14.27 -9.79
N GLY A 203 7.85 -13.69 -10.94
CA GLY A 203 9.17 -13.93 -11.53
C GLY A 203 10.32 -13.57 -10.59
N LEU A 204 10.20 -12.43 -9.87
CA LEU A 204 11.18 -12.05 -8.84
C LEU A 204 11.16 -13.02 -7.65
N SER A 205 9.98 -13.51 -7.23
CA SER A 205 9.89 -14.55 -6.21
C SER A 205 10.63 -15.83 -6.59
N CYS A 206 10.52 -16.28 -7.85
CA CYS A 206 11.30 -17.42 -8.33
C CYS A 206 12.81 -17.20 -8.19
N LEU A 207 13.30 -15.99 -8.50
CA LEU A 207 14.73 -15.65 -8.33
C LEU A 207 15.16 -15.67 -6.87
N ILE A 208 14.30 -15.18 -5.97
CA ILE A 208 14.56 -15.19 -4.52
C ILE A 208 14.66 -16.64 -4.04
N ASP A 209 13.71 -17.50 -4.41
CA ASP A 209 13.67 -18.89 -3.98
C ASP A 209 14.88 -19.69 -4.49
N VAL A 210 15.28 -19.48 -5.74
CA VAL A 210 16.49 -20.13 -6.32
C VAL A 210 17.77 -19.67 -5.63
N HIS A 211 17.87 -18.38 -5.26
CA HIS A 211 19.12 -17.81 -4.74
C HIS A 211 19.28 -17.97 -3.23
N TYR A 212 18.17 -17.93 -2.49
CA TYR A 212 18.16 -17.96 -1.02
C TYR A 212 17.52 -19.22 -0.42
N SER A 213 17.25 -20.24 -1.27
CA SER A 213 16.72 -21.54 -0.85
C SER A 213 15.43 -21.45 -0.02
N ASN A 214 14.53 -20.53 -0.39
CA ASN A 214 13.21 -20.50 0.21
C ASN A 214 12.41 -21.76 -0.19
N GLU A 215 11.42 -22.10 0.61
CA GLU A 215 10.60 -23.28 0.36
C GLU A 215 9.73 -23.08 -0.89
N LEU A 216 9.76 -24.01 -1.84
CA LEU A 216 8.96 -24.00 -3.07
C LEU A 216 7.45 -23.85 -2.78
N VAL A 217 7.02 -24.28 -1.61
CA VAL A 217 5.63 -24.18 -1.17
C VAL A 217 5.17 -22.73 -1.06
N ILE A 218 6.08 -21.82 -0.67
CA ILE A 218 5.81 -20.37 -0.62
C ILE A 218 5.56 -19.81 -2.04
N LEU A 219 6.37 -20.28 -3.01
CA LEU A 219 6.19 -19.88 -4.42
C LEU A 219 4.83 -20.33 -4.95
N TYR A 220 4.40 -21.57 -4.68
CA TYR A 220 3.08 -22.05 -5.09
C TYR A 220 1.95 -21.25 -4.45
N ALA A 221 2.06 -20.88 -3.17
CA ALA A 221 1.11 -20.01 -2.50
C ALA A 221 1.02 -18.61 -3.14
N LYS A 222 2.17 -18.03 -3.50
CA LYS A 222 2.23 -16.74 -4.21
C LYS A 222 1.64 -16.85 -5.62
N ILE A 223 1.89 -17.92 -6.36
CA ILE A 223 1.29 -18.16 -7.68
C ILE A 223 -0.24 -18.25 -7.57
N ALA A 224 -0.76 -19.01 -6.61
CA ALA A 224 -2.21 -19.10 -6.37
C ALA A 224 -2.80 -17.72 -6.06
N SER A 225 -2.15 -16.94 -5.19
CA SER A 225 -2.52 -15.56 -4.89
C SER A 225 -2.50 -14.66 -6.14
N ALA A 226 -1.52 -14.84 -7.04
CA ALA A 226 -1.39 -14.06 -8.27
C ALA A 226 -2.56 -14.31 -9.24
N PHE A 227 -3.03 -15.55 -9.37
CA PHE A 227 -4.23 -15.86 -10.14
C PHE A 227 -5.48 -15.17 -9.58
N ILE A 228 -5.68 -15.23 -8.25
CA ILE A 228 -6.81 -14.56 -7.58
C ILE A 228 -6.72 -13.05 -7.77
N THR A 229 -5.54 -12.46 -7.53
CA THR A 229 -5.30 -11.02 -7.67
C THR A 229 -5.54 -10.57 -9.10
N SER A 230 -5.03 -11.31 -10.10
CA SER A 230 -5.25 -11.01 -11.52
C SER A 230 -6.73 -11.03 -11.90
N ALA A 231 -7.49 -12.02 -11.42
CA ALA A 231 -8.92 -12.10 -11.66
C ALA A 231 -9.68 -10.90 -11.06
N ILE A 232 -9.31 -10.48 -9.84
CA ILE A 232 -9.88 -9.31 -9.18
C ILE A 232 -9.52 -8.03 -9.97
N ILE A 233 -8.28 -7.84 -10.38
CA ILE A 233 -7.85 -6.68 -11.17
C ILE A 233 -8.64 -6.59 -12.49
N LEU A 234 -8.78 -7.69 -13.22
CA LEU A 234 -9.47 -7.71 -14.50
C LEU A 234 -10.98 -7.38 -14.39
N LYS A 235 -11.61 -7.73 -13.28
CA LYS A 235 -13.04 -7.42 -13.01
C LYS A 235 -13.25 -6.00 -12.49
N SER A 236 -12.23 -5.28 -12.03
CA SER A 236 -12.38 -3.90 -11.53
C SER A 236 -12.90 -2.96 -12.61
N ASN A 237 -13.74 -1.99 -12.28
CA ASN A 237 -14.15 -0.92 -13.20
C ASN A 237 -14.61 0.31 -12.39
N GLU A 238 -14.70 1.47 -13.05
CA GLU A 238 -15.08 2.74 -12.41
C GLU A 238 -16.43 2.75 -11.71
N ASN A 239 -17.34 1.82 -12.05
CA ASN A 239 -18.66 1.69 -11.47
C ASN A 239 -18.76 0.57 -10.41
N SER A 240 -17.64 -0.12 -10.11
CA SER A 240 -17.61 -1.13 -9.06
C SER A 240 -17.85 -0.48 -7.69
N SER A 241 -18.52 -1.22 -6.78
CA SER A 241 -18.85 -0.73 -5.45
C SER A 241 -17.58 -0.40 -4.63
N GLU A 242 -17.70 0.48 -3.65
CA GLU A 242 -16.61 0.77 -2.71
C GLU A 242 -16.16 -0.49 -1.95
N TYR A 243 -17.09 -1.40 -1.65
CA TYR A 243 -16.77 -2.69 -1.03
C TYR A 243 -15.88 -3.57 -1.89
N TYR A 244 -16.04 -3.51 -3.22
CA TYR A 244 -15.17 -4.24 -4.15
C TYR A 244 -13.70 -3.85 -3.93
N TYR A 245 -13.42 -2.57 -3.84
CA TYR A 245 -12.07 -2.07 -3.64
C TYR A 245 -11.54 -2.32 -2.23
N SER A 246 -12.35 -2.03 -1.21
CA SER A 246 -11.92 -2.14 0.19
C SER A 246 -11.78 -3.58 0.69
N PHE A 247 -12.59 -4.53 0.17
CA PHE A 247 -12.54 -5.92 0.62
C PHE A 247 -11.84 -6.85 -0.38
N LEU A 248 -12.09 -6.71 -1.69
CA LEU A 248 -11.50 -7.63 -2.65
C LEU A 248 -10.11 -7.16 -3.08
N VAL A 249 -9.96 -5.91 -3.51
CA VAL A 249 -8.66 -5.42 -3.99
C VAL A 249 -7.64 -5.31 -2.85
N GLU A 250 -7.98 -4.64 -1.75
CA GLU A 250 -7.10 -4.62 -0.55
C GLU A 250 -6.97 -6.01 0.09
N GLY A 251 -8.01 -6.83 0.04
CA GLY A 251 -8.03 -8.19 0.55
C GLY A 251 -7.04 -9.13 -0.13
N THR A 252 -6.57 -8.83 -1.34
CA THR A 252 -5.53 -9.63 -2.01
C THR A 252 -4.24 -9.74 -1.19
N MET A 253 -3.87 -8.70 -0.44
CA MET A 253 -2.73 -8.72 0.50
C MET A 253 -2.96 -9.74 1.63
N ILE A 254 -4.19 -9.77 2.17
CA ILE A 254 -4.58 -10.71 3.23
C ILE A 254 -4.61 -12.13 2.68
N ILE A 255 -5.22 -12.34 1.51
CA ILE A 255 -5.30 -13.64 0.84
C ILE A 255 -3.90 -14.19 0.59
N GLN A 256 -2.99 -13.38 0.05
CA GLN A 256 -1.60 -13.79 -0.16
C GLN A 256 -0.94 -14.22 1.15
N THR A 257 -1.09 -13.45 2.21
CA THR A 257 -0.53 -13.77 3.52
C THR A 257 -1.10 -15.09 4.07
N ILE A 258 -2.43 -15.28 4.00
CA ILE A 258 -3.09 -16.50 4.48
C ILE A 258 -2.60 -17.72 3.72
N LEU A 259 -2.52 -17.64 2.39
CA LEU A 259 -2.04 -18.75 1.56
C LEU A 259 -0.60 -19.12 1.88
N ILE A 260 0.27 -18.13 2.10
CA ILE A 260 1.67 -18.36 2.46
C ILE A 260 1.78 -18.99 3.85
N VAL A 261 1.07 -18.44 4.84
CA VAL A 261 1.11 -18.99 6.22
C VAL A 261 0.54 -20.41 6.26
N ALA A 262 -0.55 -20.67 5.55
CA ALA A 262 -1.11 -22.00 5.42
C ALA A 262 -0.12 -22.99 4.76
N ALA A 263 0.60 -22.54 3.74
CA ALA A 263 1.62 -23.34 3.06
C ALA A 263 2.82 -23.67 3.97
N LEU A 264 3.22 -22.74 4.86
CA LEU A 264 4.30 -22.96 5.82
C LEU A 264 3.92 -23.91 6.97
N THR A 265 2.63 -24.20 7.17
CA THR A 265 2.15 -25.11 8.22
C THR A 265 1.87 -26.52 7.72
N LEU A 266 1.98 -26.77 6.41
CA LEU A 266 1.83 -28.07 5.76
C LEU A 266 3.17 -28.79 5.65
#